data_1ca322e5503313cc7685b61fcebe757a
#
_entry.id   1ca322e5503313cc7685b61fcebe757a
#
_cell.length_a   1.000
_cell.length_b   1.000
_cell.length_c   1.000
_cell.angle_alpha   90.00
_cell.angle_beta   90.00
_cell.angle_gamma   90.00
#
_symmetry.space_group_name_H-M   'P 1'
#
loop_
_entity.id
_entity.type
_entity.pdbx_description
1 polymer ?
#
loop_
_entity_poly.entity_id
_entity_poly.type
_entity_poly.pdbx_seq_one_letter_code
_entity_poly.pdbx_strand_id
1 'polypeptide(L)'
;PAAFTSVAGSGILGSTITYIWQSSTDNSNFSTIASQNAATYDPPSGLTVTTYYRRITVATLNSVACQSVPTTAVTVTVQSVPTAGSIGSDQTICNGGDPAAFTSSTDGTGDGAITYIWQSSLNNSTWSTISGATSSTYDVPSGLTATTYYRRFTVSTLNTVACQSVASNVLTVT
;
A
#
# COMPACT_ATOMS: atom_id res chain seq x y z
N PRO A 1 1.58 11.21 -2.43
CA PRO A 1 2.65 10.90 -3.37
C PRO A 1 3.74 11.98 -3.33
N ALA A 2 4.95 11.66 -3.80
CA ALA A 2 5.98 12.67 -3.98
C ALA A 2 5.71 13.49 -5.25
N ALA A 3 6.15 14.77 -5.26
CA ALA A 3 6.05 15.62 -6.43
C ALA A 3 6.85 15.03 -7.61
N PHE A 4 6.30 15.12 -8.81
CA PHE A 4 6.99 14.68 -10.02
C PHE A 4 8.11 15.67 -10.38
N THR A 5 9.31 15.17 -10.56
CA THR A 5 10.44 15.91 -11.11
C THR A 5 10.50 15.71 -12.62
N SER A 6 10.93 16.71 -13.37
CA SER A 6 11.07 16.59 -14.81
C SER A 6 12.13 17.55 -15.36
N VAL A 7 12.72 17.17 -16.47
CA VAL A 7 13.51 18.12 -17.27
C VAL A 7 12.56 19.13 -17.90
N ALA A 8 12.91 20.42 -17.83
CA ALA A 8 12.14 21.48 -18.47
C ALA A 8 12.06 21.24 -20.00
N GLY A 9 10.88 21.44 -20.56
CA GLY A 9 10.71 21.44 -22.02
C GLY A 9 11.50 22.60 -22.64
N SER A 10 11.95 22.44 -23.87
CA SER A 10 12.63 23.48 -24.65
C SER A 10 11.69 24.04 -25.73
N GLY A 11 11.85 25.31 -26.04
CA GLY A 11 11.17 26.00 -27.13
C GLY A 11 12.18 26.74 -28.00
N ILE A 12 11.66 27.48 -29.02
CA ILE A 12 12.48 28.37 -29.82
C ILE A 12 12.96 29.54 -28.97
N LEU A 13 14.11 30.09 -29.28
CA LEU A 13 14.70 31.23 -28.55
C LEU A 13 13.68 32.39 -28.46
N GLY A 14 13.42 32.89 -27.26
CA GLY A 14 12.46 33.95 -26.97
C GLY A 14 11.01 33.47 -26.70
N SER A 15 10.71 32.15 -26.77
CA SER A 15 9.39 31.64 -26.41
C SER A 15 9.24 31.52 -24.86
N THR A 16 8.01 31.76 -24.39
CA THR A 16 7.60 31.45 -23.02
C THR A 16 7.17 29.99 -22.93
N ILE A 17 7.75 29.24 -22.00
CA ILE A 17 7.41 27.82 -21.77
C ILE A 17 6.45 27.70 -20.60
N THR A 18 5.33 27.03 -20.82
CA THR A 18 4.36 26.61 -19.82
C THR A 18 4.01 25.14 -20.02
N TYR A 19 3.19 24.59 -19.14
CA TYR A 19 2.87 23.17 -19.16
C TYR A 19 1.37 22.93 -18.97
N ILE A 20 0.88 21.83 -19.50
CA ILE A 20 -0.45 21.30 -19.24
C ILE A 20 -0.27 19.91 -18.64
N TRP A 21 -0.72 19.74 -17.41
CA TRP A 21 -0.78 18.43 -16.76
C TRP A 21 -2.12 17.77 -17.02
N GLN A 22 -2.09 16.49 -17.23
CA GLN A 22 -3.27 15.66 -17.44
C GLN A 22 -3.22 14.44 -16.55
N SER A 23 -4.40 13.97 -16.10
CA SER A 23 -4.56 12.74 -15.33
C SER A 23 -5.57 11.79 -15.98
N SER A 24 -5.42 10.50 -15.67
CA SER A 24 -6.30 9.43 -16.14
C SER A 24 -6.33 8.31 -15.12
N THR A 25 -7.43 7.59 -15.00
CA THR A 25 -7.56 6.36 -14.20
C THR A 25 -7.47 5.08 -15.04
N ASP A 26 -7.50 5.20 -16.36
CA ASP A 26 -7.45 4.07 -17.31
C ASP A 26 -6.24 4.08 -18.26
N ASN A 27 -5.34 5.08 -18.09
CA ASN A 27 -4.17 5.32 -18.95
C ASN A 27 -4.51 5.54 -20.45
N SER A 28 -5.74 5.82 -20.77
CA SER A 28 -6.24 6.05 -22.14
C SER A 28 -6.93 7.39 -22.27
N ASN A 29 -7.89 7.66 -21.41
CA ASN A 29 -8.67 8.88 -21.39
C ASN A 29 -8.08 9.88 -20.41
N PHE A 30 -7.36 10.88 -20.92
CA PHE A 30 -6.68 11.89 -20.10
C PHE A 30 -7.47 13.19 -20.05
N SER A 31 -7.69 13.72 -18.85
CA SER A 31 -8.32 15.02 -18.59
C SER A 31 -7.30 16.03 -18.11
N THR A 32 -7.42 17.28 -18.55
CA THR A 32 -6.55 18.37 -18.11
C THR A 32 -6.79 18.73 -16.65
N ILE A 33 -5.71 18.87 -15.91
CA ILE A 33 -5.72 19.34 -14.51
C ILE A 33 -5.66 20.88 -14.54
N ALA A 34 -6.73 21.52 -14.10
CA ALA A 34 -6.85 22.97 -14.15
C ALA A 34 -5.76 23.68 -13.33
N SER A 35 -5.29 24.83 -13.81
CA SER A 35 -4.33 25.70 -13.11
C SER A 35 -2.96 25.09 -12.80
N GLN A 36 -2.61 23.96 -13.43
CA GLN A 36 -1.30 23.31 -13.28
C GLN A 36 -0.44 23.59 -14.51
N ASN A 37 0.39 24.65 -14.43
CA ASN A 37 1.21 25.13 -15.55
C ASN A 37 2.73 25.11 -15.26
N ALA A 38 3.14 24.61 -14.11
CA ALA A 38 4.55 24.51 -13.72
C ALA A 38 5.22 23.25 -14.31
N ALA A 39 6.55 23.25 -14.36
CA ALA A 39 7.33 22.08 -14.83
C ALA A 39 7.17 20.86 -13.95
N THR A 40 6.88 21.06 -12.66
CA THR A 40 6.63 20.02 -11.65
C THR A 40 5.16 19.97 -11.28
N TYR A 41 4.68 18.82 -10.83
CA TYR A 41 3.33 18.63 -10.32
C TYR A 41 3.36 17.71 -9.08
N ASP A 42 2.65 18.12 -8.05
CA ASP A 42 2.46 17.31 -6.83
C ASP A 42 1.04 16.71 -6.86
N PRO A 43 0.90 15.38 -7.06
CA PRO A 43 -0.39 14.74 -7.04
C PRO A 43 -1.07 14.88 -5.67
N PRO A 44 -2.41 15.01 -5.63
CA PRO A 44 -3.13 15.18 -4.38
C PRO A 44 -2.93 13.99 -3.44
N SER A 45 -2.93 14.25 -2.14
CA SER A 45 -3.05 13.21 -1.13
C SER A 45 -4.43 12.56 -1.18
N GLY A 46 -4.56 11.32 -0.66
CA GLY A 46 -5.86 10.64 -0.56
C GLY A 46 -6.39 10.05 -1.87
N LEU A 47 -5.54 9.76 -2.83
CA LEU A 47 -5.94 8.97 -4.00
C LEU A 47 -6.49 7.61 -3.55
N THR A 48 -7.63 7.22 -4.08
CA THR A 48 -8.31 5.95 -3.80
C THR A 48 -8.20 4.94 -4.94
N VAL A 49 -7.71 5.39 -6.10
CA VAL A 49 -7.50 4.55 -7.29
C VAL A 49 -6.17 4.87 -7.94
N THR A 50 -5.55 3.89 -8.56
CA THR A 50 -4.33 4.06 -9.37
C THR A 50 -4.59 5.12 -10.42
N THR A 51 -3.70 6.11 -10.50
CA THR A 51 -3.86 7.27 -11.37
C THR A 51 -2.57 7.49 -12.18
N TYR A 52 -2.76 7.79 -13.44
CA TYR A 52 -1.73 8.07 -14.43
C TYR A 52 -1.65 9.57 -14.70
N TYR A 53 -0.44 10.10 -14.78
CA TYR A 53 -0.18 11.52 -15.02
C TYR A 53 0.75 11.70 -16.19
N ARG A 54 0.49 12.68 -17.03
CA ARG A 54 1.35 13.08 -18.14
C ARG A 54 1.36 14.58 -18.31
N ARG A 55 2.35 15.08 -19.03
CA ARG A 55 2.54 16.52 -19.24
C ARG A 55 2.72 16.84 -20.72
N ILE A 56 2.18 17.99 -21.14
CA ILE A 56 2.38 18.60 -22.45
C ILE A 56 3.17 19.88 -22.22
N THR A 57 4.22 20.12 -23.01
CA THR A 57 4.94 21.41 -23.04
C THR A 57 4.25 22.37 -24.01
N VAL A 58 4.04 23.61 -23.60
CA VAL A 58 3.48 24.66 -24.42
C VAL A 58 4.52 25.75 -24.58
N ALA A 59 4.93 26.01 -25.81
CA ALA A 59 5.83 27.10 -26.15
C ALA A 59 5.02 28.24 -26.81
N THR A 60 5.05 29.45 -26.27
CA THR A 60 4.31 30.61 -26.78
C THR A 60 5.31 31.68 -27.28
N LEU A 61 5.19 32.06 -28.56
CA LEU A 61 5.95 33.13 -29.16
C LEU A 61 4.99 34.08 -29.92
N ASN A 62 5.09 35.36 -29.69
CA ASN A 62 4.22 36.39 -30.32
C ASN A 62 2.73 36.03 -30.20
N SER A 63 2.29 35.59 -29.02
CA SER A 63 0.93 35.15 -28.70
C SER A 63 0.45 33.88 -29.45
N VAL A 64 1.32 33.21 -30.20
CA VAL A 64 1.02 31.93 -30.84
C VAL A 64 1.56 30.79 -29.95
N ALA A 65 0.68 29.89 -29.51
CA ALA A 65 1.03 28.76 -28.66
C ALA A 65 1.13 27.45 -29.49
N CYS A 66 2.25 26.73 -29.32
CA CYS A 66 2.46 25.43 -29.93
C CYS A 66 2.62 24.39 -28.81
N GLN A 67 1.99 23.24 -28.94
CA GLN A 67 2.04 22.14 -27.97
C GLN A 67 2.90 21.00 -28.46
N SER A 68 3.66 20.38 -27.54
CA SER A 68 4.34 19.12 -27.82
C SER A 68 3.38 17.93 -27.81
N VAL A 69 3.84 16.76 -28.25
CA VAL A 69 3.21 15.49 -27.87
C VAL A 69 3.28 15.31 -26.35
N PRO A 70 2.32 14.59 -25.74
CA PRO A 70 2.39 14.29 -24.31
C PRO A 70 3.63 13.47 -23.98
N THR A 71 4.14 13.62 -22.76
CA THR A 71 5.14 12.70 -22.19
C THR A 71 4.55 11.29 -22.02
N THR A 72 5.40 10.29 -21.82
CA THR A 72 4.98 9.02 -21.26
C THR A 72 4.31 9.26 -19.90
N ALA A 73 3.29 8.46 -19.59
CA ALA A 73 2.59 8.60 -18.33
C ALA A 73 3.43 8.06 -17.15
N VAL A 74 3.35 8.76 -16.02
CA VAL A 74 3.86 8.31 -14.72
C VAL A 74 2.68 7.79 -13.91
N THR A 75 2.85 6.63 -13.26
CA THR A 75 1.80 5.96 -12.51
C THR A 75 1.96 6.20 -11.01
N VAL A 76 0.90 6.62 -10.34
CA VAL A 76 0.76 6.55 -8.89
C VAL A 76 -0.15 5.36 -8.58
N THR A 77 0.45 4.27 -8.10
CA THR A 77 -0.27 3.04 -7.76
C THR A 77 -0.91 3.17 -6.38
N VAL A 78 -2.21 2.86 -6.30
CA VAL A 78 -2.94 2.74 -5.03
C VAL A 78 -3.21 1.26 -4.78
N GLN A 79 -2.71 0.74 -3.65
CA GLN A 79 -2.98 -0.62 -3.21
C GLN A 79 -4.35 -0.69 -2.51
N SER A 80 -5.05 -1.82 -2.69
CA SER A 80 -6.21 -2.15 -1.87
C SER A 80 -5.79 -2.47 -0.43
N VAL A 81 -6.71 -2.31 0.51
CA VAL A 81 -6.49 -2.76 1.89
C VAL A 81 -6.46 -4.29 1.90
N PRO A 82 -5.39 -4.93 2.43
CA PRO A 82 -5.30 -6.37 2.48
C PRO A 82 -6.43 -7.00 3.32
N THR A 83 -6.84 -8.23 2.99
CA THR A 83 -7.74 -9.01 3.84
C THR A 83 -6.95 -9.70 4.96
N ALA A 84 -7.54 -9.81 6.14
CA ALA A 84 -6.87 -10.45 7.28
C ALA A 84 -6.73 -11.97 7.12
N GLY A 85 -7.67 -12.60 6.40
CA GLY A 85 -7.87 -14.02 6.47
C GLY A 85 -8.38 -14.47 7.84
N SER A 86 -8.31 -15.77 8.12
CA SER A 86 -8.70 -16.37 9.40
C SER A 86 -7.67 -17.40 9.85
N ILE A 87 -7.57 -17.62 11.16
CA ILE A 87 -6.67 -18.57 11.79
C ILE A 87 -7.47 -19.66 12.50
N GLY A 88 -6.85 -20.82 12.72
CA GLY A 88 -7.48 -22.05 13.19
C GLY A 88 -8.05 -21.96 14.61
N SER A 89 -8.26 -23.09 15.24
CA SER A 89 -9.14 -23.24 16.43
C SER A 89 -8.44 -22.92 17.75
N ASP A 90 -9.24 -22.54 18.74
CA ASP A 90 -8.82 -22.46 20.15
C ASP A 90 -8.28 -23.80 20.66
N GLN A 91 -7.39 -23.76 21.63
CA GLN A 91 -6.75 -24.96 22.20
C GLN A 91 -6.83 -24.94 23.73
N THR A 92 -6.93 -26.13 24.30
CA THR A 92 -6.81 -26.34 25.74
C THR A 92 -5.65 -27.29 25.98
N ILE A 93 -4.73 -26.91 26.86
CA ILE A 93 -3.53 -27.69 27.23
C ILE A 93 -3.43 -27.82 28.72
N CYS A 94 -2.62 -28.77 29.19
CA CYS A 94 -2.21 -28.81 30.58
C CYS A 94 -1.23 -27.64 30.89
N ASN A 95 -1.20 -27.18 32.13
CA ASN A 95 -0.26 -26.14 32.57
C ASN A 95 1.19 -26.53 32.21
N GLY A 96 1.86 -25.65 31.45
CA GLY A 96 3.20 -25.92 30.94
C GLY A 96 3.24 -26.83 29.69
N GLY A 97 2.12 -27.24 29.17
CA GLY A 97 2.02 -28.07 27.98
C GLY A 97 2.48 -27.38 26.70
N ASP A 98 2.38 -28.12 25.58
CA ASP A 98 2.79 -27.72 24.27
C ASP A 98 1.55 -27.57 23.36
N PRO A 99 1.16 -26.34 22.96
CA PRO A 99 0.08 -26.16 22.01
C PRO A 99 0.47 -26.68 20.62
N ALA A 100 -0.49 -27.16 19.86
CA ALA A 100 -0.26 -27.41 18.44
C ALA A 100 -0.08 -26.12 17.66
N ALA A 101 0.74 -26.13 16.61
CA ALA A 101 0.93 -24.97 15.76
C ALA A 101 -0.40 -24.46 15.17
N PHE A 102 -0.58 -23.15 15.20
CA PHE A 102 -1.74 -22.52 14.56
C PHE A 102 -1.66 -22.62 13.04
N THR A 103 -2.77 -22.95 12.43
CA THR A 103 -2.90 -23.04 10.97
C THR A 103 -3.71 -21.87 10.41
N SER A 104 -3.52 -21.57 9.14
CA SER A 104 -4.37 -20.62 8.44
C SER A 104 -5.62 -21.36 7.95
N SER A 105 -6.79 -20.96 8.42
CA SER A 105 -8.07 -21.48 7.88
C SER A 105 -8.40 -20.80 6.55
N THR A 106 -8.05 -19.54 6.42
CA THR A 106 -8.11 -18.77 5.18
C THR A 106 -6.93 -17.81 5.16
N ASP A 107 -6.14 -17.84 4.09
CA ASP A 107 -5.04 -16.91 3.96
C ASP A 107 -5.54 -15.48 3.70
N GLY A 108 -4.78 -14.51 4.18
CA GLY A 108 -5.00 -13.13 3.82
C GLY A 108 -4.57 -12.85 2.39
N THR A 109 -5.17 -11.86 1.75
CA THR A 109 -4.89 -11.46 0.37
C THR A 109 -4.51 -9.99 0.27
N GLY A 110 -3.85 -9.61 -0.82
CA GLY A 110 -3.48 -8.23 -1.13
C GLY A 110 -2.85 -8.14 -2.52
N ASP A 111 -2.47 -6.94 -2.93
CA ASP A 111 -1.99 -6.67 -4.30
C ASP A 111 -0.51 -7.01 -4.50
N GLY A 112 0.25 -7.23 -3.44
CA GLY A 112 1.70 -7.49 -3.46
C GLY A 112 2.11 -8.78 -2.75
N ALA A 113 3.39 -8.89 -2.44
CA ALA A 113 3.92 -10.01 -1.67
C ALA A 113 3.32 -10.06 -0.27
N ILE A 114 2.84 -11.24 0.15
CA ILE A 114 2.16 -11.43 1.44
C ILE A 114 3.13 -11.92 2.49
N THR A 115 3.10 -11.26 3.64
CA THR A 115 3.73 -11.69 4.89
C THR A 115 2.75 -11.47 6.04
N TYR A 116 3.13 -11.91 7.24
CA TYR A 116 2.23 -11.85 8.40
C TYR A 116 2.92 -11.24 9.62
N ILE A 117 2.10 -10.71 10.52
CA ILE A 117 2.53 -10.25 11.85
C ILE A 117 1.64 -10.94 12.87
N TRP A 118 2.25 -11.72 13.75
CA TRP A 118 1.56 -12.35 14.87
C TRP A 118 1.69 -11.49 16.14
N GLN A 119 0.64 -11.49 16.91
CA GLN A 119 0.60 -10.83 18.22
C GLN A 119 0.03 -11.77 19.27
N SER A 120 0.52 -11.62 20.50
CA SER A 120 -0.01 -12.31 21.68
C SER A 120 -0.46 -11.33 22.75
N SER A 121 -1.35 -11.79 23.64
CA SER A 121 -1.91 -11.02 24.76
C SER A 121 -2.28 -11.94 25.89
N LEU A 122 -2.11 -11.47 27.13
CA LEU A 122 -2.60 -12.18 28.34
C LEU A 122 -4.00 -11.72 28.79
N ASN A 123 -4.53 -10.65 28.21
CA ASN A 123 -5.81 -10.04 28.64
C ASN A 123 -6.75 -9.71 27.48
N ASN A 124 -6.43 -10.17 26.25
CA ASN A 124 -7.19 -9.89 25.02
C ASN A 124 -7.41 -8.38 24.73
N SER A 125 -6.63 -7.51 25.34
CA SER A 125 -6.75 -6.06 25.22
C SER A 125 -5.42 -5.40 24.85
N THR A 126 -4.36 -5.71 25.59
CA THR A 126 -3.00 -5.23 25.32
C THR A 126 -2.24 -6.28 24.54
N TRP A 127 -1.75 -5.91 23.35
CA TRP A 127 -1.14 -6.83 22.40
C TRP A 127 0.35 -6.55 22.20
N SER A 128 1.16 -7.60 22.17
CA SER A 128 2.59 -7.53 21.88
C SER A 128 2.90 -8.26 20.57
N THR A 129 3.71 -7.65 19.70
CA THR A 129 4.15 -8.31 18.47
C THR A 129 5.16 -9.40 18.75
N ILE A 130 4.97 -10.56 18.14
CA ILE A 130 5.89 -11.69 18.22
C ILE A 130 6.96 -11.52 17.15
N SER A 131 8.19 -11.25 17.59
CA SER A 131 9.31 -11.00 16.68
C SER A 131 9.62 -12.22 15.84
N GLY A 132 9.81 -12.03 14.52
CA GLY A 132 10.17 -13.08 13.57
C GLY A 132 9.01 -13.99 13.13
N ALA A 133 7.80 -13.86 13.70
CA ALA A 133 6.62 -14.63 13.29
C ALA A 133 5.98 -14.00 12.04
N THR A 134 6.49 -14.37 10.83
CA THR A 134 6.07 -13.78 9.54
C THR A 134 5.35 -14.76 8.61
N SER A 135 5.18 -16.02 9.03
CA SER A 135 4.51 -17.08 8.27
C SER A 135 2.99 -17.07 8.48
N SER A 136 2.24 -17.70 7.59
CA SER A 136 0.78 -17.89 7.73
C SER A 136 0.41 -18.79 8.92
N THR A 137 1.34 -19.62 9.37
CA THR A 137 1.25 -20.47 10.55
C THR A 137 2.14 -19.94 11.68
N TYR A 138 1.81 -20.27 12.91
CA TYR A 138 2.65 -19.93 14.06
C TYR A 138 2.69 -21.10 15.06
N ASP A 139 3.89 -21.54 15.42
CA ASP A 139 4.12 -22.55 16.42
C ASP A 139 4.33 -21.87 17.77
N VAL A 140 3.36 -22.05 18.66
CA VAL A 140 3.37 -21.44 20.00
C VAL A 140 4.37 -22.18 20.86
N PRO A 141 5.31 -21.50 21.52
CA PRO A 141 6.25 -22.19 22.42
C PRO A 141 5.54 -22.96 23.53
N SER A 142 6.05 -24.13 23.85
CA SER A 142 5.64 -24.92 25.03
C SER A 142 5.91 -24.15 26.32
N GLY A 143 5.25 -24.53 27.41
CA GLY A 143 5.48 -23.96 28.74
C GLY A 143 4.50 -22.81 29.08
N LEU A 144 3.38 -22.67 28.40
CA LEU A 144 2.36 -21.72 28.80
C LEU A 144 1.75 -22.07 30.13
N THR A 145 1.74 -21.11 31.07
CA THR A 145 1.20 -21.25 32.44
C THR A 145 -0.04 -20.37 32.68
N ALA A 146 -0.46 -19.62 31.66
CA ALA A 146 -1.62 -18.74 31.73
C ALA A 146 -2.33 -18.73 30.39
N THR A 147 -3.66 -18.50 30.40
CA THR A 147 -4.45 -18.29 29.19
C THR A 147 -3.84 -17.16 28.35
N THR A 148 -3.58 -17.47 27.10
CA THR A 148 -2.93 -16.54 26.17
C THR A 148 -3.75 -16.45 24.88
N TYR A 149 -3.90 -15.23 24.38
CA TYR A 149 -4.65 -14.89 23.18
C TYR A 149 -3.69 -14.58 22.04
N TYR A 150 -4.05 -14.98 20.82
CA TYR A 150 -3.24 -14.78 19.62
C TYR A 150 -4.09 -14.23 18.48
N ARG A 151 -3.50 -13.34 17.68
CA ARG A 151 -4.10 -12.85 16.45
C ARG A 151 -3.02 -12.59 15.39
N ARG A 152 -3.45 -12.48 14.14
CA ARG A 152 -2.56 -12.29 12.99
C ARG A 152 -3.03 -11.11 12.15
N PHE A 153 -2.08 -10.37 11.59
CA PHE A 153 -2.33 -9.40 10.53
C PHE A 153 -1.69 -9.90 9.24
N THR A 154 -2.30 -9.57 8.12
CA THR A 154 -1.72 -9.77 6.79
C THR A 154 -1.06 -8.47 6.35
N VAL A 155 0.15 -8.56 5.84
CA VAL A 155 0.88 -7.43 5.26
C VAL A 155 1.10 -7.72 3.78
N SER A 156 0.62 -6.83 2.91
CA SER A 156 0.86 -6.86 1.47
C SER A 156 1.88 -5.81 1.09
N THR A 157 2.97 -6.20 0.45
CA THR A 157 4.04 -5.28 0.03
C THR A 157 4.11 -5.22 -1.49
N LEU A 158 3.81 -4.06 -2.07
CA LEU A 158 3.90 -3.77 -3.49
C LEU A 158 4.80 -2.55 -3.71
N ASN A 159 5.77 -2.66 -4.63
CA ASN A 159 6.72 -1.58 -4.92
C ASN A 159 7.35 -0.97 -3.65
N THR A 160 7.78 -1.82 -2.72
CA THR A 160 8.38 -1.44 -1.41
C THR A 160 7.44 -0.74 -0.42
N VAL A 161 6.17 -0.53 -0.76
CA VAL A 161 5.15 0.02 0.14
C VAL A 161 4.38 -1.12 0.78
N ALA A 162 4.35 -1.17 2.11
CA ALA A 162 3.63 -2.17 2.88
C ALA A 162 2.27 -1.61 3.35
N CYS A 163 1.20 -2.36 3.09
CA CYS A 163 -0.14 -2.11 3.62
C CYS A 163 -0.54 -3.25 4.55
N GLN A 164 -1.14 -2.93 5.69
CA GLN A 164 -1.55 -3.91 6.69
C GLN A 164 -3.07 -4.02 6.76
N SER A 165 -3.57 -5.25 6.95
CA SER A 165 -4.99 -5.54 7.17
C SER A 165 -5.46 -5.13 8.56
N VAL A 166 -6.77 -5.23 8.83
CA VAL A 166 -7.29 -5.41 10.19
C VAL A 166 -6.79 -6.73 10.79
N ALA A 167 -6.96 -6.94 12.09
CA ALA A 167 -6.60 -8.22 12.72
C ALA A 167 -7.53 -9.36 12.24
N SER A 168 -7.00 -10.60 12.23
CA SER A 168 -7.80 -11.82 12.09
C SER A 168 -8.75 -12.02 13.29
N ASN A 169 -9.50 -13.11 13.30
CA ASN A 169 -10.09 -13.65 14.53
C ASN A 169 -8.99 -13.86 15.59
N VAL A 170 -9.40 -13.87 16.86
CA VAL A 170 -8.52 -14.18 18.01
C VAL A 170 -8.62 -15.67 18.29
N LEU A 171 -7.48 -16.31 18.58
CA LEU A 171 -7.41 -17.65 19.15
C LEU A 171 -7.04 -17.58 20.63
N THR A 172 -7.56 -18.53 21.39
CA THR A 172 -7.28 -18.68 22.82
C THR A 172 -6.58 -20.02 23.08
N VAL A 173 -5.49 -19.99 23.81
CA VAL A 173 -4.86 -21.18 24.42
C VAL A 173 -5.08 -21.10 25.93
N THR A 174 -5.81 -22.09 26.47
CA THR A 174 -6.18 -22.17 27.90
C THR A 174 -5.42 -23.26 28.60
#